data_aefa8e4614984e2516cbd1abd058ebd1
#
_entry.id   aefa8e4614984e2516cbd1abd058ebd1
#
_cell.length_a   1.000
_cell.length_b   1.000
_cell.length_c   1.000
_cell.angle_alpha   90.00
_cell.angle_beta   90.00
_cell.angle_gamma   90.00
#
_symmetry.space_group_name_H-M   'P 1'
#
loop_
_entity.id
_entity.type
_entity.pdbx_description
1 polymer ?
#
loop_
_entity_poly.entity_id
_entity_poly.type
_entity_poly.pdbx_seq_one_letter_code
_entity_poly.pdbx_strand_id
1 'polypeptide(L)'
;MFGKNPCRYFINAFVKIGRFGQTDDNLRFQEVIEGNAFQLADKTLEVLDRKFFVSPISYKGLQRVESWEYPYEAIREVILNAIVHRDYMGAPIQISVYDDKLIVWNEGSLPEDLTFEDLKKKHSSRPHNPILASTFFKGGLIEAWGRGTIKIINECKKAGLPEPIIEYSSGGISVTILKNQFNEKSLMEKGLSTRQIKAIEYLKENRNITNKIYQEICEVSKATATRDLTELIEKFKLLERSGEVGAGTSYKLIGS
;
A
#
# COMPACT_ATOMS: atom_id res chain seq x y z
N MET A 1 -28.02 -1.79 -4.80
CA MET A 1 -26.79 -2.42 -4.30
C MET A 1 -27.01 -3.60 -3.35
N PHE A 2 -28.17 -3.73 -2.72
CA PHE A 2 -28.46 -4.85 -1.80
C PHE A 2 -29.19 -6.03 -2.45
N GLY A 3 -29.70 -5.88 -3.68
CA GLY A 3 -30.34 -6.97 -4.43
C GLY A 3 -29.34 -8.05 -4.89
N LYS A 4 -29.88 -9.19 -5.35
CA LYS A 4 -29.05 -10.33 -5.81
C LYS A 4 -28.14 -9.97 -7.02
N ASN A 5 -28.61 -9.08 -7.89
CA ASN A 5 -27.87 -8.65 -9.07
C ASN A 5 -27.95 -7.14 -9.26
N PRO A 6 -27.07 -6.35 -8.59
CA PRO A 6 -27.04 -4.89 -8.74
C PRO A 6 -26.68 -4.43 -10.14
N CYS A 7 -25.89 -5.18 -10.92
CA CYS A 7 -25.50 -4.84 -12.28
C CYS A 7 -26.69 -4.73 -13.24
N ARG A 8 -27.85 -5.27 -12.86
CA ARG A 8 -29.12 -5.08 -13.61
C ARG A 8 -29.58 -3.62 -13.60
N TYR A 9 -29.23 -2.84 -12.57
CA TYR A 9 -29.66 -1.46 -12.39
C TYR A 9 -28.50 -0.47 -12.57
N PHE A 10 -27.32 -0.89 -12.16
CA PHE A 10 -26.06 -0.14 -12.25
C PHE A 10 -25.05 -1.00 -12.99
N ILE A 11 -24.96 -0.83 -14.29
CA ILE A 11 -24.21 -1.72 -15.21
C ILE A 11 -22.76 -1.93 -14.75
N ASN A 12 -22.15 -0.95 -14.11
CA ASN A 12 -20.77 -0.99 -13.63
C ASN A 12 -20.65 -1.30 -12.13
N ALA A 13 -21.71 -1.84 -11.48
CA ALA A 13 -21.69 -2.17 -10.05
C ALA A 13 -20.88 -3.44 -9.73
N PHE A 14 -19.66 -3.52 -10.24
CA PHE A 14 -18.71 -4.61 -10.02
C PHE A 14 -17.31 -4.07 -9.65
N VAL A 15 -16.42 -4.96 -9.29
CA VAL A 15 -15.00 -4.67 -9.06
C VAL A 15 -14.19 -5.41 -10.13
N LYS A 16 -13.25 -4.72 -10.76
CA LYS A 16 -12.29 -5.29 -11.70
C LYS A 16 -10.92 -5.33 -11.07
N ILE A 17 -10.28 -6.49 -11.03
CA ILE A 17 -8.94 -6.66 -10.48
C ILE A 17 -8.01 -7.09 -11.61
N GLY A 18 -6.89 -6.39 -11.81
CA GLY A 18 -5.86 -6.74 -12.78
C GLY A 18 -4.52 -6.99 -12.10
N ARG A 19 -3.82 -8.04 -12.51
CA ARG A 19 -2.42 -8.28 -12.16
C ARG A 19 -1.55 -7.76 -13.29
N PHE A 20 -0.72 -6.79 -13.02
CA PHE A 20 0.20 -6.17 -13.95
C PHE A 20 1.65 -6.60 -13.67
N GLY A 21 2.52 -6.43 -14.66
CA GLY A 21 3.96 -6.51 -14.48
C GLY A 21 4.52 -5.22 -13.89
N GLN A 22 5.57 -4.70 -14.49
CA GLN A 22 6.17 -3.43 -14.07
C GLN A 22 5.46 -2.21 -14.66
N THR A 23 4.74 -2.37 -15.77
CA THR A 23 4.09 -1.31 -16.55
C THR A 23 2.62 -1.62 -16.77
N ASP A 24 1.81 -0.59 -17.05
CA ASP A 24 0.35 -0.66 -17.18
C ASP A 24 -0.10 -1.46 -18.42
N ASP A 25 0.74 -1.59 -19.44
CA ASP A 25 0.48 -2.35 -20.66
C ASP A 25 0.72 -3.86 -20.50
N ASN A 26 1.38 -4.28 -19.41
CA ASN A 26 1.70 -5.67 -19.15
C ASN A 26 0.67 -6.31 -18.20
N LEU A 27 -0.58 -6.43 -18.67
CA LEU A 27 -1.63 -7.14 -17.94
C LEU A 27 -1.41 -8.66 -18.06
N ARG A 28 -1.11 -9.34 -16.95
CA ARG A 28 -0.87 -10.79 -16.87
C ARG A 28 -2.16 -11.58 -16.80
N PHE A 29 -3.09 -11.17 -15.94
CA PHE A 29 -4.44 -11.73 -15.82
C PHE A 29 -5.36 -10.74 -15.09
N GLN A 30 -6.67 -10.99 -15.20
CA GLN A 30 -7.70 -10.16 -14.56
C GLN A 30 -8.85 -11.01 -14.02
N GLU A 31 -9.59 -10.45 -13.08
CA GLU A 31 -10.79 -11.01 -12.49
C GLU A 31 -11.88 -9.95 -12.38
N VAL A 32 -13.14 -10.35 -12.53
CA VAL A 32 -14.30 -9.47 -12.31
C VAL A 32 -15.13 -10.04 -11.17
N ILE A 33 -15.41 -9.21 -10.19
CA ILE A 33 -16.17 -9.58 -8.99
C ILE A 33 -17.54 -8.93 -9.07
N GLU A 34 -18.57 -9.74 -9.18
CA GLU A 34 -19.97 -9.31 -9.17
C GLU A 34 -20.67 -9.76 -7.90
N GLY A 35 -21.73 -9.02 -7.52
CA GLY A 35 -22.56 -9.33 -6.39
C GLY A 35 -23.16 -8.09 -5.75
N ASN A 36 -23.89 -8.28 -4.65
CA ASN A 36 -24.35 -7.16 -3.84
C ASN A 36 -23.18 -6.50 -3.08
N ALA A 37 -23.43 -5.35 -2.45
CA ALA A 37 -22.37 -4.57 -1.80
C ALA A 37 -21.55 -5.37 -0.76
N PHE A 38 -22.20 -6.26 0.00
CA PHE A 38 -21.53 -7.13 0.97
C PHE A 38 -20.64 -8.16 0.25
N GLN A 39 -21.20 -8.81 -0.77
CA GLN A 39 -20.47 -9.79 -1.58
C GLN A 39 -19.30 -9.16 -2.33
N LEU A 40 -19.44 -7.91 -2.80
CA LEU A 40 -18.33 -7.20 -3.41
C LEU A 40 -17.18 -7.02 -2.43
N ALA A 41 -17.45 -6.61 -1.18
CA ALA A 41 -16.42 -6.45 -0.17
C ALA A 41 -15.73 -7.78 0.16
N ASP A 42 -16.51 -8.80 0.55
CA ASP A 42 -15.97 -10.09 0.99
C ASP A 42 -15.21 -10.83 -0.12
N LYS A 43 -15.84 -10.97 -1.31
CA LYS A 43 -15.22 -11.68 -2.44
C LYS A 43 -13.98 -10.95 -2.98
N THR A 44 -13.96 -9.62 -2.96
CA THR A 44 -12.78 -8.87 -3.40
C THR A 44 -11.59 -9.17 -2.50
N LEU A 45 -11.78 -9.16 -1.18
CA LEU A 45 -10.74 -9.51 -0.22
C LEU A 45 -10.28 -10.97 -0.40
N GLU A 46 -11.22 -11.91 -0.53
CA GLU A 46 -10.91 -13.34 -0.75
C GLU A 46 -10.12 -13.56 -2.04
N VAL A 47 -10.51 -12.92 -3.13
CA VAL A 47 -9.86 -13.07 -4.44
C VAL A 47 -8.46 -12.43 -4.43
N LEU A 48 -8.31 -11.25 -3.80
CA LEU A 48 -6.99 -10.62 -3.64
C LEU A 48 -6.03 -11.54 -2.89
N ASP A 49 -6.45 -12.10 -1.75
CA ASP A 49 -5.65 -13.00 -0.95
C ASP A 49 -5.24 -14.27 -1.71
N ARG A 50 -6.21 -14.93 -2.34
CA ARG A 50 -5.98 -16.24 -2.97
C ARG A 50 -5.28 -16.20 -4.32
N LYS A 51 -5.48 -15.14 -5.11
CA LYS A 51 -5.04 -15.11 -6.53
C LYS A 51 -4.01 -14.04 -6.84
N PHE A 52 -4.02 -12.93 -6.11
CA PHE A 52 -3.23 -11.76 -6.47
C PHE A 52 -2.06 -11.48 -5.52
N PHE A 53 -2.23 -11.78 -4.25
CA PHE A 53 -1.17 -11.57 -3.26
C PHE A 53 -0.28 -12.80 -3.13
N VAL A 54 1.01 -12.54 -2.98
CA VAL A 54 1.97 -13.57 -2.63
C VAL A 54 2.13 -13.53 -1.11
N SER A 55 1.56 -14.51 -0.40
CA SER A 55 1.74 -14.63 1.04
C SER A 55 3.15 -15.12 1.35
N PRO A 56 4.06 -14.28 1.86
CA PRO A 56 5.37 -14.74 2.27
C PRO A 56 5.22 -15.73 3.41
N ILE A 57 5.82 -16.92 3.22
CA ILE A 57 5.86 -17.95 4.25
C ILE A 57 6.99 -17.58 5.20
N SER A 58 6.65 -17.35 6.46
CA SER A 58 7.60 -17.18 7.56
C SER A 58 7.41 -18.26 8.61
N TYR A 59 8.40 -18.46 9.46
CA TYR A 59 8.32 -19.44 10.56
C TYR A 59 8.56 -18.72 11.89
N LYS A 60 7.63 -18.90 12.85
CA LYS A 60 7.85 -18.60 14.27
C LYS A 60 8.08 -19.91 15.01
N GLY A 61 9.34 -20.25 15.26
CA GLY A 61 9.70 -21.58 15.75
C GLY A 61 9.34 -22.66 14.73
N LEU A 62 8.53 -23.63 15.10
CA LEU A 62 8.03 -24.70 14.21
C LEU A 62 6.71 -24.34 13.49
N GLN A 63 6.11 -23.21 13.82
CA GLN A 63 4.83 -22.80 13.21
C GLN A 63 5.07 -21.98 11.94
N ARG A 64 4.48 -22.45 10.83
CA ARG A 64 4.37 -21.69 9.59
C ARG A 64 3.40 -20.53 9.81
N VAL A 65 3.86 -19.31 9.54
CA VAL A 65 3.05 -18.09 9.59
C VAL A 65 2.96 -17.55 8.19
N GLU A 66 1.75 -17.48 7.66
CA GLU A 66 1.45 -16.78 6.40
C GLU A 66 1.01 -15.36 6.77
N SER A 67 1.67 -14.36 6.22
CA SER A 67 1.30 -12.97 6.40
C SER A 67 0.79 -12.41 5.09
N TRP A 68 -0.16 -11.50 5.17
CA TRP A 68 -0.59 -10.75 3.99
C TRP A 68 0.56 -9.87 3.50
N GLU A 69 0.68 -9.77 2.19
CA GLU A 69 1.66 -8.92 1.53
C GLU A 69 1.43 -7.43 1.84
N TYR A 70 0.18 -7.08 2.11
CA TYR A 70 -0.28 -5.77 2.57
C TYR A 70 -1.07 -5.93 3.88
N PRO A 71 -1.14 -4.90 4.75
CA PRO A 71 -1.93 -4.97 5.97
C PRO A 71 -3.40 -5.22 5.66
N TYR A 72 -3.94 -6.33 6.13
CA TYR A 72 -5.34 -6.72 5.87
C TYR A 72 -6.33 -5.59 6.18
N GLU A 73 -6.20 -4.97 7.36
CA GLU A 73 -7.08 -3.90 7.80
C GLU A 73 -7.00 -2.64 6.91
N ALA A 74 -5.83 -2.35 6.33
CA ALA A 74 -5.69 -1.25 5.37
C ALA A 74 -6.41 -1.57 4.06
N ILE A 75 -6.19 -2.77 3.50
CA ILE A 75 -6.85 -3.20 2.26
C ILE A 75 -8.37 -3.25 2.44
N ARG A 76 -8.83 -3.83 3.55
CA ARG A 76 -10.25 -3.89 3.88
C ARG A 76 -10.88 -2.50 3.92
N GLU A 77 -10.23 -1.56 4.59
CA GLU A 77 -10.72 -0.18 4.70
C GLU A 77 -10.75 0.53 3.34
N VAL A 78 -9.72 0.36 2.51
CA VAL A 78 -9.67 0.95 1.16
C VAL A 78 -10.81 0.41 0.29
N ILE A 79 -11.08 -0.90 0.33
CA ILE A 79 -12.16 -1.51 -0.46
C ILE A 79 -13.53 -1.03 0.01
N LEU A 80 -13.77 -0.98 1.32
CA LEU A 80 -15.02 -0.48 1.88
C LEU A 80 -15.26 0.98 1.52
N ASN A 81 -14.21 1.82 1.60
CA ASN A 81 -14.27 3.22 1.19
C ASN A 81 -14.57 3.34 -0.31
N ALA A 82 -13.92 2.56 -1.16
CA ALA A 82 -14.20 2.57 -2.60
C ALA A 82 -15.66 2.21 -2.88
N ILE A 83 -16.25 1.21 -2.21
CA ILE A 83 -17.65 0.80 -2.38
C ILE A 83 -18.60 1.90 -1.91
N VAL A 84 -18.31 2.54 -0.78
CA VAL A 84 -19.21 3.55 -0.16
C VAL A 84 -19.12 4.89 -0.86
N HIS A 85 -17.96 5.28 -1.39
CA HIS A 85 -17.72 6.62 -1.91
C HIS A 85 -17.73 6.73 -3.44
N ARG A 86 -17.78 5.62 -4.20
CA ARG A 86 -17.81 5.68 -5.66
C ARG A 86 -19.10 6.29 -6.21
N ASP A 87 -19.02 6.85 -7.42
CA ASP A 87 -20.18 7.09 -8.25
C ASP A 87 -20.61 5.78 -8.94
N TYR A 88 -21.85 5.32 -8.67
CA TYR A 88 -22.38 4.09 -9.28
C TYR A 88 -22.89 4.26 -10.71
N MET A 89 -23.00 5.50 -11.20
CA MET A 89 -23.32 5.78 -12.61
C MET A 89 -22.05 5.75 -13.50
N GLY A 90 -20.88 5.88 -12.87
CA GLY A 90 -19.59 5.91 -13.55
C GLY A 90 -18.93 4.53 -13.72
N ALA A 91 -17.60 4.52 -13.90
CA ALA A 91 -16.80 3.32 -14.13
C ALA A 91 -16.77 2.36 -12.92
N PRO A 92 -16.49 1.06 -13.13
CA PRO A 92 -16.36 0.10 -12.02
C PRO A 92 -15.15 0.45 -11.12
N ILE A 93 -15.17 -0.07 -9.90
CA ILE A 93 -13.97 -0.03 -9.05
C ILE A 93 -12.87 -0.83 -9.76
N GLN A 94 -11.68 -0.26 -9.84
CA GLN A 94 -10.53 -0.89 -10.45
C GLN A 94 -9.44 -1.10 -9.40
N ILE A 95 -8.92 -2.33 -9.34
CA ILE A 95 -7.82 -2.70 -8.47
C ILE A 95 -6.67 -3.18 -9.36
N SER A 96 -5.56 -2.46 -9.32
CA SER A 96 -4.37 -2.80 -10.10
C SER A 96 -3.27 -3.28 -9.14
N VAL A 97 -2.86 -4.55 -9.30
CA VAL A 97 -1.85 -5.19 -8.48
C VAL A 97 -0.57 -5.31 -9.29
N TYR A 98 0.47 -4.58 -8.89
CA TYR A 98 1.81 -4.60 -9.46
C TYR A 98 2.79 -5.40 -8.61
N ASP A 99 4.00 -5.55 -9.09
CA ASP A 99 5.05 -6.23 -8.34
C ASP A 99 5.49 -5.43 -7.10
N ASP A 100 5.34 -4.10 -7.12
CA ASP A 100 5.81 -3.15 -6.10
C ASP A 100 4.70 -2.33 -5.42
N LYS A 101 3.47 -2.36 -5.92
CA LYS A 101 2.34 -1.56 -5.40
C LYS A 101 0.99 -2.18 -5.66
N LEU A 102 0.01 -1.71 -4.91
CA LEU A 102 -1.42 -1.93 -5.13
C LEU A 102 -2.08 -0.57 -5.32
N ILE A 103 -2.91 -0.43 -6.34
CA ILE A 103 -3.73 0.75 -6.58
C ILE A 103 -5.20 0.35 -6.54
N VAL A 104 -5.99 1.02 -5.72
CA VAL A 104 -7.45 0.93 -5.72
C VAL A 104 -7.99 2.26 -6.21
N TRP A 105 -8.70 2.24 -7.32
CA TRP A 105 -9.31 3.40 -7.92
C TRP A 105 -10.84 3.25 -7.98
N ASN A 106 -11.54 4.32 -7.69
CA ASN A 106 -12.97 4.45 -7.94
C ASN A 106 -13.31 5.83 -8.49
N GLU A 107 -14.24 5.89 -9.42
CA GLU A 107 -14.81 7.15 -9.90
C GLU A 107 -15.55 7.87 -8.78
N GLY A 108 -15.40 9.18 -8.73
CA GLY A 108 -15.98 10.06 -7.72
C GLY A 108 -15.06 11.22 -7.37
N SER A 109 -15.55 12.13 -6.55
CA SER A 109 -14.82 13.31 -6.09
C SER A 109 -14.93 13.47 -4.58
N LEU A 110 -14.01 14.23 -4.00
CA LEU A 110 -14.17 14.72 -2.63
C LEU A 110 -15.25 15.81 -2.58
N PRO A 111 -15.93 16.01 -1.43
CA PRO A 111 -16.69 17.20 -1.15
C PRO A 111 -15.84 18.48 -1.38
N GLU A 112 -16.46 19.56 -1.89
CA GLU A 112 -15.74 20.80 -2.26
C GLU A 112 -14.92 21.44 -1.13
N ASP A 113 -15.34 21.22 0.12
CA ASP A 113 -14.69 21.74 1.33
C ASP A 113 -13.66 20.79 1.94
N LEU A 114 -13.32 19.67 1.27
CA LEU A 114 -12.39 18.67 1.76
C LEU A 114 -11.21 18.50 0.79
N THR A 115 -10.00 18.62 1.31
CA THR A 115 -8.76 18.38 0.55
C THR A 115 -8.18 16.99 0.85
N PHE A 116 -7.26 16.51 0.00
CA PHE A 116 -6.53 15.26 0.27
C PHE A 116 -5.68 15.32 1.53
N GLU A 117 -5.17 16.49 1.89
CA GLU A 117 -4.45 16.68 3.16
C GLU A 117 -5.38 16.58 4.38
N ASP A 118 -6.65 16.93 4.24
CA ASP A 118 -7.64 16.78 5.32
C ASP A 118 -8.00 15.31 5.54
N LEU A 119 -7.88 14.46 4.52
CA LEU A 119 -8.06 13.02 4.68
C LEU A 119 -7.04 12.38 5.63
N LYS A 120 -5.88 13.00 5.80
CA LYS A 120 -4.84 12.56 6.75
C LYS A 120 -5.14 12.92 8.20
N LYS A 121 -6.19 13.70 8.44
CA LYS A 121 -6.64 14.17 9.75
C LYS A 121 -8.06 13.69 10.03
N LYS A 122 -8.51 13.89 11.27
CA LYS A 122 -9.92 13.63 11.61
C LYS A 122 -10.81 14.62 10.87
N HIS A 123 -11.72 14.10 10.06
CA HIS A 123 -12.70 14.86 9.30
C HIS A 123 -14.09 14.27 9.45
N SER A 124 -15.13 15.01 9.04
CA SER A 124 -16.49 14.49 9.03
C SER A 124 -16.66 13.48 7.90
N SER A 125 -17.26 12.32 8.21
CA SER A 125 -17.63 11.34 7.18
C SER A 125 -18.79 11.87 6.35
N ARG A 126 -18.59 12.04 5.06
CA ARG A 126 -19.60 12.45 4.08
C ARG A 126 -19.64 11.46 2.93
N PRO A 127 -20.31 10.33 3.12
CA PRO A 127 -20.33 9.29 2.11
C PRO A 127 -21.13 9.73 0.88
N HIS A 128 -20.61 9.45 -0.31
CA HIS A 128 -21.32 9.68 -1.57
C HIS A 128 -22.62 8.84 -1.63
N ASN A 129 -22.59 7.65 -1.02
CA ASN A 129 -23.74 6.75 -0.93
C ASN A 129 -24.18 6.56 0.54
N PRO A 130 -24.97 7.49 1.12
CA PRO A 130 -25.29 7.49 2.55
C PRO A 130 -26.10 6.27 3.00
N ILE A 131 -26.95 5.69 2.15
CA ILE A 131 -27.67 4.46 2.46
C ILE A 131 -26.73 3.27 2.57
N LEU A 132 -25.74 3.15 1.66
CA LEU A 132 -24.70 2.11 1.75
C LEU A 132 -23.87 2.27 3.01
N ALA A 133 -23.41 3.47 3.30
CA ALA A 133 -22.65 3.78 4.50
C ALA A 133 -23.41 3.43 5.77
N SER A 134 -24.68 3.85 5.88
CA SER A 134 -25.55 3.53 7.02
C SER A 134 -25.74 2.02 7.20
N THR A 135 -25.89 1.30 6.09
CA THR A 135 -26.10 -0.15 6.13
C THR A 135 -24.82 -0.88 6.54
N PHE A 136 -23.67 -0.46 6.01
CA PHE A 136 -22.36 -1.01 6.40
C PHE A 136 -22.01 -0.70 7.85
N PHE A 137 -22.34 0.51 8.33
CA PHE A 137 -22.20 0.87 9.74
C PHE A 137 -23.04 -0.02 10.66
N LYS A 138 -24.33 -0.19 10.35
CA LYS A 138 -25.24 -1.08 11.10
C LYS A 138 -24.78 -2.54 11.06
N GLY A 139 -24.17 -2.96 9.96
CA GLY A 139 -23.55 -4.28 9.80
C GLY A 139 -22.21 -4.44 10.48
N GLY A 140 -21.69 -3.41 11.15
CA GLY A 140 -20.37 -3.44 11.83
C GLY A 140 -19.17 -3.48 10.88
N LEU A 141 -19.35 -3.13 9.59
CA LEU A 141 -18.29 -3.18 8.59
C LEU A 141 -17.43 -1.91 8.57
N ILE A 142 -18.03 -0.76 8.83
CA ILE A 142 -17.34 0.54 8.85
C ILE A 142 -17.64 1.31 10.13
N GLU A 143 -16.74 2.26 10.43
CA GLU A 143 -16.96 3.27 11.46
C GLU A 143 -17.49 4.57 10.84
N ALA A 144 -18.32 5.32 11.57
CA ALA A 144 -18.95 6.57 11.10
C ALA A 144 -18.23 7.84 11.60
N TRP A 145 -16.93 7.75 11.92
CA TRP A 145 -16.19 8.83 12.59
C TRP A 145 -15.17 9.57 11.70
N GLY A 146 -15.15 9.30 10.38
CA GLY A 146 -14.19 9.92 9.46
C GLY A 146 -12.74 9.54 9.77
N ARG A 147 -12.49 8.31 10.19
CA ARG A 147 -11.16 7.81 10.55
C ARG A 147 -10.61 6.78 9.55
N GLY A 148 -11.36 6.44 8.51
CA GLY A 148 -11.01 5.36 7.59
C GLY A 148 -9.63 5.57 6.95
N THR A 149 -9.37 6.74 6.42
CA THR A 149 -8.07 7.09 5.80
C THR A 149 -6.93 7.11 6.81
N ILE A 150 -7.17 7.62 8.03
CA ILE A 150 -6.18 7.58 9.13
C ILE A 150 -5.87 6.13 9.50
N LYS A 151 -6.87 5.24 9.51
CA LYS A 151 -6.68 3.81 9.77
C LYS A 151 -5.78 3.18 8.69
N ILE A 152 -6.02 3.47 7.42
CA ILE A 152 -5.20 2.98 6.31
C ILE A 152 -3.73 3.39 6.51
N ILE A 153 -3.47 4.68 6.78
CA ILE A 153 -2.13 5.22 7.02
C ILE A 153 -1.45 4.52 8.21
N ASN A 154 -2.17 4.41 9.33
CA ASN A 154 -1.62 3.81 10.53
C ASN A 154 -1.32 2.32 10.38
N GLU A 155 -2.16 1.56 9.69
CA GLU A 155 -1.92 0.13 9.45
C GLU A 155 -0.73 -0.08 8.49
N CYS A 156 -0.58 0.75 7.46
CA CYS A 156 0.61 0.72 6.62
C CYS A 156 1.87 1.04 7.43
N LYS A 157 1.84 2.08 8.26
CA LYS A 157 2.97 2.45 9.13
C LYS A 157 3.33 1.34 10.12
N LYS A 158 2.37 0.70 10.77
CA LYS A 158 2.60 -0.44 11.67
C LYS A 158 3.26 -1.62 10.95
N ALA A 159 2.91 -1.84 9.68
CA ALA A 159 3.50 -2.88 8.85
C ALA A 159 4.86 -2.50 8.25
N GLY A 160 5.38 -1.30 8.55
CA GLY A 160 6.65 -0.81 7.99
C GLY A 160 6.57 -0.48 6.50
N LEU A 161 5.37 -0.19 5.99
CA LEU A 161 5.16 0.27 4.62
C LEU A 161 5.27 1.80 4.55
N PRO A 162 5.61 2.35 3.38
CA PRO A 162 5.50 3.79 3.12
C PRO A 162 4.07 4.30 3.34
N GLU A 163 3.93 5.60 3.62
CA GLU A 163 2.62 6.25 3.70
C GLU A 163 1.86 6.05 2.38
N PRO A 164 0.58 5.63 2.41
CA PRO A 164 -0.23 5.48 1.22
C PRO A 164 -0.42 6.83 0.51
N ILE A 165 -0.40 6.80 -0.83
CA ILE A 165 -0.68 7.97 -1.66
C ILE A 165 -2.18 7.98 -1.95
N ILE A 166 -2.87 9.06 -1.58
CA ILE A 166 -4.29 9.27 -1.87
C ILE A 166 -4.40 10.52 -2.73
N GLU A 167 -4.91 10.37 -3.95
CA GLU A 167 -4.93 11.47 -4.92
C GLU A 167 -6.13 11.38 -5.87
N TYR A 168 -6.41 12.50 -6.55
CA TYR A 168 -7.36 12.52 -7.67
C TYR A 168 -6.62 12.15 -8.95
N SER A 169 -7.09 11.12 -9.62
CA SER A 169 -6.49 10.61 -10.85
C SER A 169 -7.57 10.10 -11.80
N SER A 170 -7.49 10.50 -13.08
CA SER A 170 -8.35 9.98 -14.16
C SER A 170 -9.86 10.04 -13.86
N GLY A 171 -10.33 11.14 -13.26
CA GLY A 171 -11.75 11.33 -12.95
C GLY A 171 -12.24 10.64 -11.69
N GLY A 172 -11.34 10.15 -10.85
CA GLY A 172 -11.66 9.44 -9.63
C GLY A 172 -10.61 9.59 -8.54
N ILE A 173 -10.82 8.89 -7.45
CA ILE A 173 -9.92 8.85 -6.31
C ILE A 173 -9.12 7.55 -6.38
N SER A 174 -7.80 7.65 -6.31
CA SER A 174 -6.90 6.51 -6.21
C SER A 174 -6.24 6.46 -4.84
N VAL A 175 -6.12 5.24 -4.31
CA VAL A 175 -5.33 4.93 -3.12
C VAL A 175 -4.24 3.96 -3.54
N THR A 176 -2.98 4.40 -3.47
CA THR A 176 -1.82 3.58 -3.78
C THR A 176 -1.14 3.15 -2.49
N ILE A 177 -1.04 1.83 -2.28
CA ILE A 177 -0.25 1.24 -1.19
C ILE A 177 1.00 0.63 -1.81
N LEU A 178 2.15 1.14 -1.41
CA LEU A 178 3.46 0.66 -1.85
C LEU A 178 3.86 -0.56 -1.02
N LYS A 179 4.48 -1.56 -1.65
CA LYS A 179 5.09 -2.67 -0.93
C LYS A 179 6.30 -2.19 -0.15
N ASN A 180 6.65 -2.96 0.87
CA ASN A 180 7.91 -2.76 1.54
C ASN A 180 9.07 -3.11 0.58
N GLN A 181 9.62 -2.09 -0.07
CA GLN A 181 10.77 -2.28 -0.97
C GLN A 181 12.06 -2.67 -0.21
N PHE A 182 12.02 -2.63 1.11
CA PHE A 182 13.17 -2.94 1.98
C PHE A 182 13.11 -4.37 2.56
N ASN A 183 12.20 -5.27 2.10
CA ASN A 183 12.29 -6.66 2.49
C ASN A 183 13.49 -7.34 1.80
N GLU A 184 14.10 -8.30 2.46
CA GLU A 184 15.34 -8.96 2.03
C GLU A 184 15.23 -9.49 0.59
N LYS A 185 14.11 -10.15 0.27
CA LYS A 185 13.88 -10.71 -1.06
C LYS A 185 13.85 -9.63 -2.15
N SER A 186 13.09 -8.54 -1.94
CA SER A 186 13.04 -7.42 -2.90
C SER A 186 14.40 -6.74 -3.07
N LEU A 187 15.19 -6.66 -2.00
CA LEU A 187 16.55 -6.10 -2.05
C LEU A 187 17.50 -7.01 -2.83
N MET A 188 17.41 -8.33 -2.65
CA MET A 188 18.16 -9.31 -3.44
C MET A 188 17.78 -9.27 -4.92
N GLU A 189 16.50 -9.22 -5.25
CA GLU A 189 15.99 -9.12 -6.62
C GLU A 189 16.46 -7.83 -7.32
N LYS A 190 16.61 -6.73 -6.58
CA LYS A 190 17.22 -5.48 -7.05
C LYS A 190 18.74 -5.57 -7.25
N GLY A 191 19.38 -6.67 -6.82
CA GLY A 191 20.82 -6.90 -6.96
C GLY A 191 21.67 -6.28 -5.85
N LEU A 192 21.11 -6.02 -4.66
CA LEU A 192 21.88 -5.60 -3.51
C LEU A 192 22.73 -6.75 -2.97
N SER A 193 23.95 -6.42 -2.56
CA SER A 193 24.81 -7.35 -1.85
C SER A 193 24.31 -7.62 -0.43
N THR A 194 24.67 -8.75 0.15
CA THR A 194 24.31 -9.12 1.54
C THR A 194 24.70 -8.03 2.55
N ARG A 195 25.83 -7.33 2.32
CA ARG A 195 26.27 -6.21 3.16
C ARG A 195 25.33 -5.02 3.07
N GLN A 196 24.91 -4.67 1.86
CA GLN A 196 23.95 -3.57 1.64
C GLN A 196 22.60 -3.89 2.26
N ILE A 197 22.14 -5.14 2.18
CA ILE A 197 20.93 -5.61 2.83
C ILE A 197 21.03 -5.46 4.35
N LYS A 198 22.16 -5.91 4.94
CA LYS A 198 22.43 -5.78 6.39
C LYS A 198 22.41 -4.33 6.87
N ALA A 199 22.89 -3.39 6.05
CA ALA A 199 22.82 -1.96 6.34
C ALA A 199 21.38 -1.42 6.28
N ILE A 200 20.56 -1.88 5.33
CA ILE A 200 19.13 -1.54 5.26
C ILE A 200 18.39 -2.09 6.48
N GLU A 201 18.66 -3.32 6.90
CA GLU A 201 18.06 -3.89 8.12
C GLU A 201 18.41 -3.09 9.36
N TYR A 202 19.68 -2.71 9.52
CA TYR A 202 20.12 -1.83 10.59
C TYR A 202 19.33 -0.50 10.59
N LEU A 203 19.11 0.09 9.40
CA LEU A 203 18.38 1.35 9.26
C LEU A 203 16.88 1.25 9.55
N LYS A 204 16.27 0.06 9.47
CA LYS A 204 14.87 -0.14 9.90
C LYS A 204 14.70 0.01 11.41
N GLU A 205 15.72 -0.36 12.16
CA GLU A 205 15.71 -0.27 13.63
C GLU A 205 16.32 1.05 14.13
N ASN A 206 17.18 1.67 13.31
CA ASN A 206 17.93 2.88 13.65
C ASN A 206 17.69 3.96 12.60
N ARG A 207 17.52 5.21 13.04
CA ARG A 207 17.15 6.32 12.15
C ARG A 207 18.21 6.69 11.12
N ASN A 208 19.48 6.40 11.39
CA ASN A 208 20.57 6.73 10.50
C ASN A 208 21.75 5.74 10.61
N ILE A 209 22.58 5.71 9.59
CA ILE A 209 23.85 4.97 9.56
C ILE A 209 24.98 5.89 9.11
N THR A 210 26.15 5.77 9.71
CA THR A 210 27.37 6.45 9.27
C THR A 210 28.28 5.45 8.56
N ASN A 211 29.28 5.98 7.82
CA ASN A 211 30.29 5.10 7.21
C ASN A 211 31.00 4.24 8.26
N LYS A 212 31.25 4.77 9.47
CA LYS A 212 31.89 4.02 10.56
C LYS A 212 31.01 2.87 11.04
N ILE A 213 29.72 3.12 11.30
CA ILE A 213 28.75 2.07 11.67
C ILE A 213 28.66 1.00 10.58
N TYR A 214 28.60 1.41 9.30
CA TYR A 214 28.60 0.46 8.18
C TYR A 214 29.83 -0.46 8.20
N GLN A 215 31.04 0.11 8.44
CA GLN A 215 32.28 -0.68 8.56
C GLN A 215 32.16 -1.72 9.69
N GLU A 216 31.64 -1.30 10.84
CA GLU A 216 31.50 -2.16 12.03
C GLU A 216 30.51 -3.32 11.80
N ILE A 217 29.31 -3.02 11.30
CA ILE A 217 28.26 -4.05 11.11
C ILE A 217 28.55 -4.99 9.94
N CYS A 218 29.27 -4.51 8.91
CA CYS A 218 29.57 -5.30 7.71
C CYS A 218 30.98 -5.86 7.68
N GLU A 219 31.83 -5.51 8.66
CA GLU A 219 33.24 -5.95 8.78
C GLU A 219 34.06 -5.63 7.51
N VAL A 220 33.97 -4.39 7.02
CA VAL A 220 34.60 -3.95 5.78
C VAL A 220 35.46 -2.71 5.96
N SER A 221 36.33 -2.46 4.98
CA SER A 221 37.18 -1.25 4.93
C SER A 221 36.32 0.01 4.68
N LYS A 222 36.87 1.18 5.05
CA LYS A 222 36.29 2.49 4.77
C LYS A 222 35.96 2.71 3.29
N ALA A 223 36.85 2.25 2.40
CA ALA A 223 36.69 2.38 0.96
C ALA A 223 35.47 1.56 0.46
N THR A 224 35.32 0.31 0.95
CA THR A 224 34.21 -0.55 0.62
C THR A 224 32.90 0.03 1.15
N ALA A 225 32.86 0.49 2.40
CA ALA A 225 31.69 1.14 3.00
C ALA A 225 31.25 2.39 2.21
N THR A 226 32.22 3.22 1.78
CA THR A 226 31.92 4.41 0.96
C THR A 226 31.29 4.02 -0.37
N ARG A 227 31.86 3.03 -1.07
CA ARG A 227 31.31 2.55 -2.34
C ARG A 227 29.90 2.00 -2.18
N ASP A 228 29.70 1.09 -1.23
CA ASP A 228 28.41 0.44 -0.99
C ASP A 228 27.33 1.47 -0.60
N LEU A 229 27.64 2.46 0.23
CA LEU A 229 26.74 3.57 0.58
C LEU A 229 26.44 4.49 -0.61
N THR A 230 27.44 4.77 -1.46
CA THR A 230 27.23 5.55 -2.68
C THR A 230 26.31 4.82 -3.65
N GLU A 231 26.50 3.50 -3.85
CA GLU A 231 25.60 2.69 -4.68
C GLU A 231 24.16 2.70 -4.14
N LEU A 232 23.99 2.63 -2.83
CA LEU A 232 22.64 2.69 -2.20
C LEU A 232 21.93 4.03 -2.46
N ILE A 233 22.68 5.14 -2.62
CA ILE A 233 22.14 6.45 -2.96
C ILE A 233 21.91 6.59 -4.46
N GLU A 234 22.93 6.38 -5.27
CA GLU A 234 22.95 6.78 -6.69
C GLU A 234 22.29 5.74 -7.59
N LYS A 235 22.64 4.47 -7.38
CA LYS A 235 22.15 3.36 -8.20
C LYS A 235 20.79 2.85 -7.73
N PHE A 236 20.67 2.55 -6.44
CA PHE A 236 19.47 1.92 -5.89
C PHE A 236 18.44 2.94 -5.40
N LYS A 237 18.84 4.18 -5.13
CA LYS A 237 17.96 5.27 -4.63
C LYS A 237 17.18 4.88 -3.39
N LEU A 238 17.82 4.17 -2.47
CA LEU A 238 17.23 3.69 -1.21
C LEU A 238 17.62 4.55 -0.03
N LEU A 239 18.74 5.28 -0.12
CA LEU A 239 19.25 6.16 0.93
C LEU A 239 19.33 7.61 0.47
N GLU A 240 19.21 8.52 1.41
CA GLU A 240 19.55 9.92 1.25
C GLU A 240 20.55 10.36 2.33
N ARG A 241 21.34 11.39 2.00
CA ARG A 241 22.29 11.98 2.96
C ARG A 241 21.53 12.82 3.99
N SER A 242 21.92 12.67 5.25
CA SER A 242 21.41 13.42 6.38
C SER A 242 22.59 14.07 7.12
N GLY A 243 22.51 15.39 7.42
CA GLY A 243 23.58 16.13 8.06
C GLY A 243 24.56 16.83 7.09
N GLU A 244 25.53 17.57 7.65
CA GLU A 244 26.54 18.30 6.86
C GLU A 244 27.54 17.37 6.21
N VAL A 245 28.06 17.77 5.04
CA VAL A 245 29.07 17.02 4.30
C VAL A 245 30.40 17.09 5.06
N GLY A 246 30.90 15.95 5.54
CA GLY A 246 32.17 15.87 6.29
C GLY A 246 32.26 14.64 7.19
N ALA A 247 33.06 14.71 8.25
CA ALA A 247 33.29 13.59 9.17
C ALA A 247 32.00 13.12 9.93
N GLY A 248 30.90 13.89 9.86
CA GLY A 248 29.61 13.58 10.47
C GLY A 248 28.50 13.17 9.47
N THR A 249 28.83 12.93 8.19
CA THR A 249 27.80 12.53 7.21
C THR A 249 27.12 11.24 7.64
N SER A 250 25.80 11.28 7.77
CA SER A 250 24.94 10.13 8.02
C SER A 250 23.99 9.89 6.85
N TYR A 251 23.43 8.72 6.80
CA TYR A 251 22.53 8.29 5.73
C TYR A 251 21.27 7.73 6.37
N LYS A 252 20.12 7.99 5.77
CA LYS A 252 18.81 7.47 6.20
C LYS A 252 18.04 6.88 5.03
N LEU A 253 17.03 6.07 5.31
CA LEU A 253 16.15 5.53 4.28
C LEU A 253 15.31 6.66 3.67
N ILE A 254 15.13 6.62 2.34
CA ILE A 254 14.22 7.54 1.65
C ILE A 254 12.78 7.22 2.09
N GLY A 255 12.07 8.24 2.58
CA GLY A 255 10.68 8.11 3.04
C GLY A 255 10.52 7.63 4.49
N SER A 256 11.60 7.63 5.29
CA SER A 256 11.56 7.31 6.73
C SER A 256 11.48 8.57 7.59
#